data_da61da98ffc8d5d81bc5bc164c2d0780
#
_entry.id   da61da98ffc8d5d81bc5bc164c2d0780
#
_cell.length_a   1.000
_cell.length_b   1.000
_cell.length_c   1.000
_cell.angle_alpha   90.00
_cell.angle_beta   90.00
_cell.angle_gamma   90.00
#
_symmetry.space_group_name_H-M   'P 1'
#
loop_
_entity.id
_entity.type
_entity.pdbx_description
1 polymer ?
#
loop_
_entity_poly.entity_id
_entity_poly.type
_entity_poly.pdbx_seq_one_letter_code
_entity_poly.pdbx_strand_id
1 'polypeptide(L)'
;MKFYRRLSPIKAISFDLDDTLYANHPVMLSAEAKMIDYFSEHFVDVLQGKLKGVVLNQKFWSIAKTQAITTKAWLADDVVGLRLESYYLGILSLGYNQQQAKGKAQQAMDYFAVVRSQFTVPEISHQLLKQLAEVYPLVAISNGNVDTKAIGIAHYFQHVFHATGGVKQKPHGQMFELTCAKLSIAPEQLLHVGDCGRADIQGAIAAGCQSAWLPRYNIGKPVMVLPSIELLAVEELAQLLLP
;
A
#
# COMPACT_ATOMS: atom_id res chain seq x y z
N MET A 1 -5.58 1.21 24.31
CA MET A 1 -4.90 -0.08 24.04
C MET A 1 -5.67 -1.23 24.70
N LYS A 2 -5.89 -2.35 23.99
CA LYS A 2 -6.56 -3.54 24.49
C LYS A 2 -5.79 -4.80 24.11
N PHE A 3 -5.52 -5.68 25.07
CA PHE A 3 -4.79 -6.94 24.85
C PHE A 3 -5.78 -8.09 24.68
N TYR A 4 -5.57 -8.91 23.67
CA TYR A 4 -6.33 -10.12 23.41
C TYR A 4 -5.48 -11.38 23.60
N ARG A 5 -4.14 -11.23 23.46
CA ARG A 5 -3.18 -12.32 23.63
C ARG A 5 -1.97 -11.82 24.43
N ARG A 6 -1.30 -12.73 25.13
CA ARG A 6 0.02 -12.45 25.72
C ARG A 6 1.02 -12.22 24.61
N LEU A 7 1.82 -11.16 24.71
CA LEU A 7 2.91 -10.90 23.77
C LEU A 7 4.12 -11.77 24.13
N SER A 8 4.73 -12.37 23.10
CA SER A 8 6.07 -12.94 23.17
C SER A 8 7.11 -11.82 23.09
N PRO A 9 8.37 -12.07 23.46
CA PRO A 9 9.43 -11.07 23.32
C PRO A 9 9.54 -10.58 21.87
N ILE A 10 9.41 -9.26 21.66
CA ILE A 10 9.47 -8.61 20.36
C ILE A 10 10.93 -8.27 20.06
N LYS A 11 11.41 -8.66 18.86
CA LYS A 11 12.75 -8.32 18.36
C LYS A 11 12.74 -7.39 17.16
N ALA A 12 11.62 -7.27 16.46
CA ALA A 12 11.47 -6.36 15.35
C ALA A 12 10.01 -5.94 15.20
N ILE A 13 9.79 -4.81 14.54
CA ILE A 13 8.45 -4.28 14.26
C ILE A 13 8.33 -4.09 12.75
N SER A 14 7.23 -4.56 12.17
CA SER A 14 6.86 -4.22 10.81
C SER A 14 5.60 -3.35 10.78
N PHE A 15 5.59 -2.38 9.87
CA PHE A 15 4.47 -1.47 9.69
C PHE A 15 3.85 -1.64 8.31
N ASP A 16 2.53 -1.69 8.24
CA ASP A 16 1.84 -1.19 7.07
C ASP A 16 2.00 0.33 6.98
N LEU A 17 1.80 0.90 5.80
CA LEU A 17 2.00 2.32 5.55
C LEU A 17 0.69 3.08 5.43
N ASP A 18 -0.13 2.70 4.45
CA ASP A 18 -1.40 3.34 4.10
C ASP A 18 -2.40 3.17 5.24
N ASP A 19 -3.02 4.27 5.69
CA ASP A 19 -4.00 4.29 6.80
C ASP A 19 -3.46 3.82 8.17
N THR A 20 -2.18 3.45 8.23
CA THR A 20 -1.45 3.12 9.47
C THR A 20 -0.57 4.29 9.93
N LEU A 21 0.37 4.73 9.12
CA LEU A 21 1.28 5.84 9.43
C LEU A 21 0.75 7.20 8.95
N TYR A 22 -0.11 7.22 7.97
CA TYR A 22 -0.77 8.42 7.41
C TYR A 22 -2.13 8.05 6.84
N ALA A 23 -3.02 9.04 6.70
CA ALA A 23 -4.32 8.87 6.06
C ALA A 23 -4.15 8.74 4.54
N ASN A 24 -4.45 7.57 3.98
CA ASN A 24 -4.28 7.28 2.55
C ASN A 24 -5.40 7.87 1.69
N HIS A 25 -6.65 7.93 2.19
CA HIS A 25 -7.79 8.38 1.40
C HIS A 25 -7.60 9.77 0.79
N PRO A 26 -7.23 10.84 1.54
CA PRO A 26 -7.01 12.16 0.95
C PRO A 26 -5.83 12.17 -0.04
N VAL A 27 -4.80 11.36 0.18
CA VAL A 27 -3.65 11.22 -0.73
C VAL A 27 -4.11 10.64 -2.07
N MET A 28 -4.92 9.58 -2.03
CA MET A 28 -5.45 8.95 -3.24
C MET A 28 -6.42 9.86 -4.00
N LEU A 29 -7.28 10.61 -3.30
CA LEU A 29 -8.16 11.59 -3.94
C LEU A 29 -7.35 12.67 -4.70
N SER A 30 -6.29 13.18 -4.06
CA SER A 30 -5.40 14.17 -4.70
C SER A 30 -4.68 13.56 -5.92
N ALA A 31 -4.14 12.36 -5.79
CA ALA A 31 -3.46 11.68 -6.90
C ALA A 31 -4.41 11.39 -8.07
N GLU A 32 -5.64 10.92 -7.79
CA GLU A 32 -6.64 10.64 -8.82
C GLU A 32 -7.09 11.92 -9.55
N ALA A 33 -7.27 13.04 -8.84
CA ALA A 33 -7.56 14.34 -9.47
C ALA A 33 -6.45 14.77 -10.45
N LYS A 34 -5.18 14.69 -10.00
CA LYS A 34 -4.03 15.01 -10.87
C LYS A 34 -3.91 14.06 -12.06
N MET A 35 -4.30 12.78 -11.90
CA MET A 35 -4.33 11.83 -13.02
C MET A 35 -5.41 12.17 -14.04
N ILE A 36 -6.59 12.65 -13.61
CA ILE A 36 -7.65 13.12 -14.52
C ILE A 36 -7.15 14.30 -15.33
N ASP A 37 -6.50 15.28 -14.69
CA ASP A 37 -5.91 16.43 -15.37
C ASP A 37 -4.83 15.99 -16.37
N TYR A 38 -3.90 15.12 -15.94
CA TYR A 38 -2.87 14.53 -16.80
C TYR A 38 -3.48 13.88 -18.07
N PHE A 39 -4.49 13.04 -17.91
CA PHE A 39 -5.13 12.39 -19.06
C PHE A 39 -5.87 13.40 -19.95
N SER A 40 -6.50 14.41 -19.37
CA SER A 40 -7.20 15.45 -20.13
C SER A 40 -6.23 16.26 -20.99
N GLU A 41 -5.04 16.56 -20.50
CA GLU A 41 -4.00 17.31 -21.20
C GLU A 41 -3.28 16.49 -22.29
N HIS A 42 -2.91 15.24 -21.96
CA HIS A 42 -2.07 14.42 -22.84
C HIS A 42 -2.84 13.65 -23.93
N PHE A 43 -4.18 13.68 -23.89
CA PHE A 43 -5.05 12.99 -24.85
C PHE A 43 -6.04 13.93 -25.54
N VAL A 44 -5.77 15.22 -25.50
CA VAL A 44 -6.65 16.27 -26.05
C VAL A 44 -6.99 16.05 -27.53
N ASP A 45 -5.99 15.68 -28.34
CA ASP A 45 -6.19 15.47 -29.79
C ASP A 45 -7.19 14.36 -30.12
N VAL A 46 -7.17 13.30 -29.32
CA VAL A 46 -8.08 12.17 -29.49
C VAL A 46 -9.48 12.51 -28.97
N LEU A 47 -9.55 13.24 -27.85
CA LEU A 47 -10.81 13.63 -27.22
C LEU A 47 -11.56 14.70 -28.00
N GLN A 48 -10.85 15.60 -28.69
CA GLN A 48 -11.45 16.62 -29.57
C GLN A 48 -11.76 16.06 -30.97
N GLY A 49 -11.12 14.97 -31.38
CA GLY A 49 -11.27 14.32 -32.67
C GLY A 49 -12.29 13.20 -32.69
N LYS A 50 -11.83 11.98 -32.98
CA LYS A 50 -12.66 10.76 -33.17
C LYS A 50 -13.51 10.36 -31.96
N LEU A 51 -13.12 10.75 -30.76
CA LEU A 51 -13.75 10.38 -29.48
C LEU A 51 -14.36 11.60 -28.77
N LYS A 52 -14.87 12.54 -29.54
CA LYS A 52 -15.57 13.72 -28.99
C LYS A 52 -16.68 13.27 -28.03
N GLY A 53 -16.58 13.73 -26.77
CA GLY A 53 -17.55 13.41 -25.72
C GLY A 53 -17.15 12.25 -24.79
N VAL A 54 -16.03 11.56 -25.05
CA VAL A 54 -15.46 10.62 -24.08
C VAL A 54 -14.83 11.41 -22.93
N VAL A 55 -15.20 11.06 -21.70
CA VAL A 55 -14.65 11.67 -20.48
C VAL A 55 -13.77 10.63 -19.78
N LEU A 56 -12.49 10.94 -19.60
CA LEU A 56 -11.50 10.06 -18.96
C LEU A 56 -11.60 10.18 -17.42
N ASN A 57 -12.78 9.95 -16.88
CA ASN A 57 -13.09 10.00 -15.45
C ASN A 57 -12.86 8.64 -14.76
N GLN A 58 -13.15 8.60 -13.48
CA GLN A 58 -13.02 7.38 -12.67
C GLN A 58 -13.80 6.19 -13.23
N LYS A 59 -15.00 6.41 -13.83
CA LYS A 59 -15.79 5.35 -14.43
C LYS A 59 -15.09 4.71 -15.64
N PHE A 60 -14.48 5.53 -16.51
CA PHE A 60 -13.70 5.04 -17.64
C PHE A 60 -12.58 4.10 -17.20
N TRP A 61 -11.80 4.54 -16.23
CA TRP A 61 -10.67 3.74 -15.69
C TRP A 61 -11.13 2.51 -14.90
N SER A 62 -12.29 2.57 -14.24
CA SER A 62 -12.89 1.42 -13.57
C SER A 62 -13.27 0.31 -14.56
N ILE A 63 -13.78 0.65 -15.75
CA ILE A 63 -14.07 -0.33 -16.81
C ILE A 63 -12.79 -1.00 -17.29
N ALA A 64 -11.74 -0.22 -17.56
CA ALA A 64 -10.44 -0.75 -17.96
C ALA A 64 -9.82 -1.67 -16.89
N LYS A 65 -9.94 -1.29 -15.62
CA LYS A 65 -9.51 -2.10 -14.47
C LYS A 65 -10.26 -3.43 -14.40
N THR A 66 -11.58 -3.41 -14.57
CA THR A 66 -12.39 -4.63 -14.58
C THR A 66 -11.97 -5.54 -15.74
N GLN A 67 -11.75 -4.99 -16.92
CA GLN A 67 -11.25 -5.74 -18.08
C GLN A 67 -9.89 -6.35 -17.81
N ALA A 68 -8.95 -5.62 -17.18
CA ALA A 68 -7.63 -6.13 -16.82
C ALA A 68 -7.71 -7.36 -15.90
N ILE A 69 -8.55 -7.31 -14.85
CA ILE A 69 -8.75 -8.44 -13.94
C ILE A 69 -9.43 -9.62 -14.65
N THR A 70 -10.41 -9.36 -15.51
CA THR A 70 -11.12 -10.42 -16.26
C THR A 70 -10.18 -11.16 -17.20
N THR A 71 -9.24 -10.46 -17.83
CA THR A 71 -8.30 -11.07 -18.78
C THR A 71 -7.07 -11.68 -18.12
N LYS A 72 -6.66 -11.13 -16.98
CA LYS A 72 -5.45 -11.52 -16.23
C LYS A 72 -5.77 -11.55 -14.73
N ALA A 73 -6.45 -12.62 -14.28
CA ALA A 73 -6.95 -12.74 -12.90
C ALA A 73 -5.85 -12.56 -11.82
N TRP A 74 -4.61 -12.93 -12.13
CA TRP A 74 -3.47 -12.76 -11.22
C TRP A 74 -3.16 -11.29 -10.89
N LEU A 75 -3.60 -10.34 -11.72
CA LEU A 75 -3.44 -8.91 -11.45
C LEU A 75 -4.25 -8.43 -10.23
N ALA A 76 -5.23 -9.21 -9.78
CA ALA A 76 -5.93 -8.91 -8.53
C ALA A 76 -5.00 -8.85 -7.31
N ASP A 77 -3.86 -9.54 -7.39
CA ASP A 77 -2.84 -9.59 -6.34
C ASP A 77 -1.59 -8.72 -6.65
N ASP A 78 -1.60 -7.96 -7.74
CA ASP A 78 -0.52 -7.03 -8.11
C ASP A 78 -1.10 -5.62 -8.38
N VAL A 79 -1.08 -4.77 -7.38
CA VAL A 79 -1.64 -3.41 -7.43
C VAL A 79 -0.96 -2.54 -8.51
N VAL A 80 0.35 -2.68 -8.68
CA VAL A 80 1.14 -1.93 -9.67
C VAL A 80 0.84 -2.43 -11.07
N GLY A 81 0.93 -3.75 -11.28
CA GLY A 81 0.62 -4.37 -12.56
C GLY A 81 -0.84 -4.14 -12.99
N LEU A 82 -1.79 -4.19 -12.05
CA LEU A 82 -3.20 -3.91 -12.33
C LEU A 82 -3.40 -2.47 -12.81
N ARG A 83 -2.77 -1.49 -12.17
CA ARG A 83 -2.88 -0.08 -12.58
C ARG A 83 -2.27 0.14 -13.96
N LEU A 84 -1.08 -0.39 -14.21
CA LEU A 84 -0.40 -0.29 -15.51
C LEU A 84 -1.23 -0.93 -16.63
N GLU A 85 -1.76 -2.14 -16.42
CA GLU A 85 -2.61 -2.81 -17.39
C GLU A 85 -3.93 -2.06 -17.62
N SER A 86 -4.51 -1.47 -16.57
CA SER A 86 -5.70 -0.64 -16.68
C SER A 86 -5.45 0.59 -17.55
N TYR A 87 -4.31 1.26 -17.35
CA TYR A 87 -3.92 2.38 -18.22
C TYR A 87 -3.69 1.91 -19.64
N TYR A 88 -2.98 0.79 -19.85
CA TYR A 88 -2.76 0.24 -21.18
C TYR A 88 -4.07 -0.07 -21.93
N LEU A 89 -4.99 -0.78 -21.29
CA LEU A 89 -6.28 -1.15 -21.91
C LEU A 89 -7.17 0.09 -22.15
N GLY A 90 -7.21 1.01 -21.20
CA GLY A 90 -7.94 2.26 -21.37
C GLY A 90 -7.41 3.08 -22.53
N ILE A 91 -6.09 3.24 -22.63
CA ILE A 91 -5.44 3.99 -23.73
C ILE A 91 -5.62 3.26 -25.07
N LEU A 92 -5.54 1.94 -25.08
CA LEU A 92 -5.79 1.14 -26.29
C LEU A 92 -7.21 1.35 -26.82
N SER A 93 -8.22 1.45 -25.92
CA SER A 93 -9.61 1.71 -26.27
C SER A 93 -9.84 3.10 -26.89
N LEU A 94 -8.90 4.03 -26.72
CA LEU A 94 -8.90 5.34 -27.35
C LEU A 94 -8.36 5.30 -28.80
N GLY A 95 -8.02 4.12 -29.34
CA GLY A 95 -7.62 3.93 -30.74
C GLY A 95 -6.11 4.05 -30.98
N TYR A 96 -5.28 4.11 -29.93
CA TYR A 96 -3.84 4.00 -30.08
C TYR A 96 -3.43 2.57 -30.44
N ASN A 97 -2.35 2.39 -31.20
CA ASN A 97 -1.79 1.07 -31.44
C ASN A 97 -1.11 0.52 -30.15
N GLN A 98 -0.83 -0.78 -30.12
CA GLN A 98 -0.28 -1.45 -28.93
C GLN A 98 1.01 -0.83 -28.41
N GLN A 99 1.93 -0.45 -29.30
CA GLN A 99 3.22 0.13 -28.92
C GLN A 99 3.04 1.53 -28.31
N GLN A 100 2.19 2.35 -28.92
CA GLN A 100 1.85 3.68 -28.39
C GLN A 100 1.13 3.57 -27.05
N ALA A 101 0.15 2.66 -26.94
CA ALA A 101 -0.59 2.46 -25.70
C ALA A 101 0.31 2.01 -24.55
N LYS A 102 1.27 1.11 -24.80
CA LYS A 102 2.26 0.69 -23.80
C LYS A 102 3.14 1.85 -23.33
N GLY A 103 3.68 2.64 -24.26
CA GLY A 103 4.53 3.79 -23.90
C GLY A 103 3.78 4.83 -23.08
N LYS A 104 2.55 5.18 -23.50
CA LYS A 104 1.71 6.13 -22.79
C LYS A 104 1.24 5.61 -21.43
N ALA A 105 0.94 4.31 -21.30
CA ALA A 105 0.58 3.70 -20.04
C ALA A 105 1.75 3.74 -19.04
N GLN A 106 2.98 3.50 -19.49
CA GLN A 106 4.15 3.61 -18.66
C GLN A 106 4.37 5.06 -18.19
N GLN A 107 4.27 6.04 -19.09
CA GLN A 107 4.36 7.47 -18.73
C GLN A 107 3.30 7.88 -17.68
N ALA A 108 2.05 7.41 -17.86
CA ALA A 108 1.00 7.64 -16.89
C ALA A 108 1.29 6.98 -15.54
N MET A 109 1.87 5.76 -15.55
CA MET A 109 2.26 5.07 -14.33
C MET A 109 3.40 5.79 -13.60
N ASP A 110 4.41 6.27 -14.35
CA ASP A 110 5.54 7.03 -13.79
C ASP A 110 5.04 8.33 -13.15
N TYR A 111 4.14 9.05 -13.83
CA TYR A 111 3.51 10.25 -13.27
C TYR A 111 2.67 9.92 -12.04
N PHE A 112 1.88 8.84 -12.07
CA PHE A 112 1.12 8.40 -10.90
C PHE A 112 2.03 8.12 -9.69
N ALA A 113 3.15 7.45 -9.88
CA ALA A 113 4.09 7.17 -8.79
C ALA A 113 4.61 8.45 -8.13
N VAL A 114 4.87 9.50 -8.92
CA VAL A 114 5.27 10.82 -8.42
C VAL A 114 4.13 11.46 -7.62
N VAL A 115 2.94 11.61 -8.22
CA VAL A 115 1.83 12.34 -7.55
C VAL A 115 1.28 11.58 -6.35
N ARG A 116 1.35 10.24 -6.35
CA ARG A 116 0.98 9.36 -5.24
C ARG A 116 1.86 9.59 -4.00
N SER A 117 3.08 10.05 -4.20
CA SER A 117 4.06 10.29 -3.14
C SER A 117 4.26 11.78 -2.81
N GLN A 118 3.38 12.67 -3.30
CA GLN A 118 3.42 14.11 -3.02
C GLN A 118 2.54 14.49 -1.83
N PHE A 119 2.93 14.06 -0.64
CA PHE A 119 2.29 14.45 0.62
C PHE A 119 3.30 14.41 1.76
N THR A 120 2.92 14.96 2.90
CA THR A 120 3.75 14.95 4.11
C THR A 120 3.19 13.94 5.10
N VAL A 121 4.05 13.04 5.58
CA VAL A 121 3.72 12.13 6.67
C VAL A 121 3.55 12.96 7.96
N PRO A 122 2.54 12.67 8.81
CA PRO A 122 2.34 13.38 10.07
C PRO A 122 3.57 13.32 10.97
N GLU A 123 3.90 14.43 11.63
CA GLU A 123 5.04 14.54 12.53
C GLU A 123 5.01 13.50 13.66
N ILE A 124 3.82 13.18 14.16
CA ILE A 124 3.65 12.14 15.19
C ILE A 124 4.15 10.76 14.71
N SER A 125 3.98 10.44 13.43
CA SER A 125 4.49 9.20 12.84
C SER A 125 6.01 9.23 12.70
N HIS A 126 6.59 10.38 12.33
CA HIS A 126 8.04 10.55 12.30
C HIS A 126 8.67 10.38 13.68
N GLN A 127 8.08 11.00 14.70
CA GLN A 127 8.56 10.89 16.09
C GLN A 127 8.49 9.45 16.59
N LEU A 128 7.38 8.76 16.35
CA LEU A 128 7.22 7.36 16.71
C LEU A 128 8.26 6.46 16.02
N LEU A 129 8.39 6.58 14.70
CA LEU A 129 9.34 5.77 13.93
C LEU A 129 10.78 6.02 14.38
N LYS A 130 11.15 7.28 14.64
CA LYS A 130 12.47 7.64 15.16
C LYS A 130 12.75 6.96 16.50
N GLN A 131 11.83 7.09 17.46
CA GLN A 131 12.00 6.49 18.79
C GLN A 131 12.09 4.96 18.73
N LEU A 132 11.22 4.32 17.96
CA LEU A 132 11.23 2.86 17.84
C LEU A 132 12.46 2.34 17.09
N ALA A 133 12.98 3.07 16.09
CA ALA A 133 14.17 2.69 15.34
C ALA A 133 15.46 2.71 16.19
N GLU A 134 15.49 3.44 17.31
CA GLU A 134 16.60 3.42 18.27
C GLU A 134 16.67 2.10 19.04
N VAL A 135 15.57 1.36 19.15
CA VAL A 135 15.46 0.14 19.97
C VAL A 135 15.21 -1.11 19.13
N TYR A 136 14.49 -1.00 18.04
CA TYR A 136 14.06 -2.12 17.20
C TYR A 136 14.44 -1.94 15.74
N PRO A 137 14.83 -3.02 15.03
CA PRO A 137 14.78 -3.05 13.59
C PRO A 137 13.35 -2.81 13.09
N LEU A 138 13.15 -1.79 12.23
CA LEU A 138 11.86 -1.51 11.62
C LEU A 138 11.84 -1.96 10.16
N VAL A 139 10.70 -2.47 9.71
CA VAL A 139 10.46 -2.89 8.33
C VAL A 139 9.11 -2.35 7.85
N ALA A 140 9.03 -1.86 6.62
CA ALA A 140 7.75 -1.53 6.00
C ALA A 140 7.25 -2.71 5.15
N ILE A 141 5.97 -3.09 5.32
CA ILE A 141 5.30 -4.16 4.55
C ILE A 141 3.99 -3.60 4.01
N SER A 142 3.95 -3.19 2.75
CA SER A 142 2.79 -2.51 2.18
C SER A 142 2.26 -3.19 0.92
N ASN A 143 0.93 -3.28 0.80
CA ASN A 143 0.26 -3.64 -0.45
C ASN A 143 0.23 -2.47 -1.45
N GLY A 144 0.47 -1.24 -0.97
CA GLY A 144 0.59 -0.04 -1.77
C GLY A 144 1.94 0.09 -2.48
N ASN A 145 2.12 1.21 -3.17
CA ASN A 145 3.32 1.50 -3.98
C ASN A 145 3.88 2.90 -3.75
N VAL A 146 3.67 3.45 -2.54
CA VAL A 146 4.23 4.76 -2.19
C VAL A 146 5.76 4.72 -2.16
N ASP A 147 6.40 5.75 -2.69
CA ASP A 147 7.85 5.91 -2.56
C ASP A 147 8.20 6.42 -1.16
N THR A 148 8.67 5.53 -0.31
CA THR A 148 9.06 5.84 1.08
C THR A 148 10.19 6.86 1.18
N LYS A 149 11.04 7.00 0.15
CA LYS A 149 12.08 8.03 0.08
C LYS A 149 11.45 9.40 -0.20
N ALA A 150 10.55 9.46 -1.17
CA ALA A 150 9.87 10.71 -1.54
C ALA A 150 9.04 11.29 -0.39
N ILE A 151 8.40 10.44 0.43
CA ILE A 151 7.65 10.88 1.62
C ILE A 151 8.48 10.99 2.89
N GLY A 152 9.81 10.82 2.80
CA GLY A 152 10.77 11.11 3.86
C GLY A 152 10.87 10.09 5.00
N ILE A 153 10.32 8.87 4.88
CA ILE A 153 10.35 7.86 5.97
C ILE A 153 11.25 6.66 5.71
N ALA A 154 11.85 6.54 4.52
CA ALA A 154 12.66 5.37 4.16
C ALA A 154 13.81 5.10 5.12
N HIS A 155 14.40 6.16 5.68
CA HIS A 155 15.58 6.08 6.55
C HIS A 155 15.30 5.45 7.94
N TYR A 156 14.04 5.29 8.34
CA TYR A 156 13.67 4.58 9.56
C TYR A 156 13.64 3.06 9.37
N PHE A 157 13.50 2.58 8.14
CA PHE A 157 13.31 1.17 7.84
C PHE A 157 14.57 0.50 7.34
N GLN A 158 14.93 -0.66 7.90
CA GLN A 158 16.02 -1.48 7.37
C GLN A 158 15.64 -2.13 6.03
N HIS A 159 14.36 -2.48 5.87
CA HIS A 159 13.80 -3.05 4.63
C HIS A 159 12.43 -2.47 4.34
N VAL A 160 12.10 -2.34 3.05
CA VAL A 160 10.77 -1.96 2.57
C VAL A 160 10.31 -3.02 1.56
N PHE A 161 9.20 -3.67 1.83
CA PHE A 161 8.58 -4.66 0.95
C PHE A 161 7.26 -4.12 0.41
N HIS A 162 7.13 -4.18 -0.90
CA HIS A 162 5.88 -3.90 -1.62
C HIS A 162 5.39 -5.15 -2.34
N ALA A 163 4.08 -5.27 -2.51
CA ALA A 163 3.45 -6.32 -3.29
C ALA A 163 3.62 -6.05 -4.79
N THR A 164 4.82 -6.28 -5.30
CA THR A 164 5.19 -6.06 -6.71
C THR A 164 6.29 -7.03 -7.14
N GLY A 165 6.48 -7.20 -8.44
CA GLY A 165 7.57 -8.03 -8.96
C GLY A 165 7.47 -9.50 -8.57
N GLY A 166 6.27 -10.06 -8.42
CA GLY A 166 6.02 -11.44 -8.02
C GLY A 166 5.91 -11.67 -6.51
N VAL A 167 6.09 -10.62 -5.70
CA VAL A 167 5.82 -10.67 -4.26
C VAL A 167 4.33 -10.52 -4.03
N LYS A 168 3.71 -11.51 -3.40
CA LYS A 168 2.27 -11.53 -3.14
C LYS A 168 1.87 -10.54 -2.06
N GLN A 169 0.72 -9.90 -2.25
CA GLN A 169 0.16 -8.95 -1.29
C GLN A 169 -0.34 -9.64 -0.02
N LYS A 170 -0.34 -8.91 1.10
CA LYS A 170 -1.05 -9.32 2.33
C LYS A 170 -2.53 -9.57 2.01
N PRO A 171 -3.17 -10.58 2.55
CA PRO A 171 -2.80 -11.40 3.71
C PRO A 171 -1.88 -12.60 3.41
N HIS A 172 -1.32 -12.76 2.20
CA HIS A 172 -0.35 -13.82 1.94
C HIS A 172 0.90 -13.63 2.81
N GLY A 173 1.44 -14.74 3.37
CA GLY A 173 2.54 -14.72 4.34
C GLY A 173 3.89 -14.24 3.81
N GLN A 174 4.09 -14.21 2.49
CA GLN A 174 5.40 -14.06 1.84
C GLN A 174 6.20 -12.84 2.33
N MET A 175 5.58 -11.64 2.47
CA MET A 175 6.31 -10.46 2.93
C MET A 175 6.70 -10.56 4.41
N PHE A 176 5.90 -11.23 5.24
CA PHE A 176 6.24 -11.51 6.65
C PHE A 176 7.40 -12.52 6.73
N GLU A 177 7.35 -13.59 5.93
CA GLU A 177 8.41 -14.59 5.83
C GLU A 177 9.74 -13.97 5.37
N LEU A 178 9.70 -13.12 4.33
CA LEU A 178 10.86 -12.36 3.86
C LEU A 178 11.43 -11.45 4.95
N THR A 179 10.56 -10.80 5.72
CA THR A 179 10.98 -9.97 6.85
C THR A 179 11.70 -10.79 7.91
N CYS A 180 11.11 -11.89 8.35
CA CYS A 180 11.71 -12.76 9.36
C CYS A 180 13.05 -13.34 8.88
N ALA A 181 13.13 -13.78 7.62
CA ALA A 181 14.36 -14.28 7.03
C ALA A 181 15.46 -13.21 6.95
N LYS A 182 15.13 -11.99 6.51
CA LYS A 182 16.09 -10.87 6.42
C LYS A 182 16.64 -10.45 7.77
N LEU A 183 15.81 -10.48 8.80
CA LEU A 183 16.20 -10.09 10.16
C LEU A 183 16.73 -11.27 11.00
N SER A 184 16.69 -12.50 10.48
CA SER A 184 17.09 -13.73 11.18
C SER A 184 16.36 -13.89 12.52
N ILE A 185 15.05 -13.66 12.54
CA ILE A 185 14.18 -13.80 13.71
C ILE A 185 13.10 -14.85 13.47
N ALA A 186 12.58 -15.43 14.56
CA ALA A 186 11.41 -16.30 14.48
C ALA A 186 10.13 -15.45 14.28
N PRO A 187 9.09 -15.98 13.59
CA PRO A 187 7.87 -15.22 13.30
C PRO A 187 7.20 -14.62 14.54
N GLU A 188 7.15 -15.36 15.66
CA GLU A 188 6.59 -14.89 16.93
C GLU A 188 7.37 -13.74 17.59
N GLN A 189 8.54 -13.39 17.06
CA GLN A 189 9.35 -12.25 17.50
C GLN A 189 9.10 -10.98 16.67
N LEU A 190 8.30 -11.08 15.61
CA LEU A 190 7.88 -9.94 14.78
C LEU A 190 6.51 -9.44 15.24
N LEU A 191 6.40 -8.15 15.56
CA LEU A 191 5.13 -7.46 15.75
C LEU A 191 4.78 -6.70 14.46
N HIS A 192 3.69 -7.07 13.79
CA HIS A 192 3.18 -6.31 12.65
C HIS A 192 2.09 -5.34 13.09
N VAL A 193 2.20 -4.10 12.65
CA VAL A 193 1.27 -3.01 12.96
C VAL A 193 0.54 -2.62 11.68
N GLY A 194 -0.80 -2.63 11.68
CA GLY A 194 -1.58 -2.26 10.51
C GLY A 194 -3.05 -1.99 10.85
N ASP A 195 -3.76 -1.37 9.90
CA ASP A 195 -5.17 -0.98 10.06
C ASP A 195 -6.15 -2.03 9.53
N CYS A 196 -5.75 -2.81 8.51
CA CYS A 196 -6.63 -3.75 7.83
C CYS A 196 -6.70 -5.10 8.56
N GLY A 197 -7.87 -5.41 9.12
CA GLY A 197 -8.08 -6.67 9.84
C GLY A 197 -7.79 -7.92 9.02
N ARG A 198 -8.01 -7.88 7.69
CA ARG A 198 -7.71 -9.01 6.79
C ARG A 198 -6.24 -9.00 6.34
N ALA A 199 -5.79 -7.92 5.74
CA ALA A 199 -4.45 -7.87 5.16
C ALA A 199 -3.38 -7.98 6.25
N ASP A 200 -3.46 -7.14 7.29
CA ASP A 200 -2.44 -7.02 8.30
C ASP A 200 -2.61 -8.05 9.42
N ILE A 201 -3.80 -8.07 10.04
CA ILE A 201 -3.98 -8.86 11.25
C ILE A 201 -4.09 -10.35 10.96
N GLN A 202 -4.98 -10.73 10.04
CA GLN A 202 -5.12 -12.12 9.64
C GLN A 202 -3.84 -12.62 8.93
N GLY A 203 -3.22 -11.77 8.08
CA GLY A 203 -1.98 -12.09 7.39
C GLY A 203 -0.82 -12.34 8.35
N ALA A 204 -0.58 -11.44 9.30
CA ALA A 204 0.46 -11.59 10.32
C ALA A 204 0.26 -12.84 11.18
N ILE A 205 -0.97 -13.07 11.67
CA ILE A 205 -1.28 -14.24 12.50
C ILE A 205 -1.11 -15.55 11.70
N ALA A 206 -1.55 -15.58 10.44
CA ALA A 206 -1.38 -16.76 9.58
C ALA A 206 0.10 -17.06 9.29
N ALA A 207 0.95 -16.04 9.27
CA ALA A 207 2.40 -16.17 9.16
C ALA A 207 3.12 -16.49 10.49
N GLY A 208 2.37 -16.67 11.60
CA GLY A 208 2.93 -16.92 12.93
C GLY A 208 3.43 -15.68 13.66
N CYS A 209 3.19 -14.48 13.13
CA CYS A 209 3.62 -13.22 13.72
C CYS A 209 2.62 -12.70 14.75
N GLN A 210 3.08 -11.80 15.60
CA GLN A 210 2.22 -11.01 16.49
C GLN A 210 1.64 -9.83 15.72
N SER A 211 0.47 -9.32 16.15
CA SER A 211 -0.20 -8.26 15.44
C SER A 211 -0.73 -7.17 16.37
N ALA A 212 -0.55 -5.91 15.95
CA ALA A 212 -1.12 -4.72 16.55
C ALA A 212 -2.11 -4.10 15.56
N TRP A 213 -3.39 -4.12 15.91
CA TRP A 213 -4.45 -3.59 15.06
C TRP A 213 -4.79 -2.15 15.40
N LEU A 214 -4.79 -1.29 14.38
CA LEU A 214 -5.17 0.12 14.47
C LEU A 214 -6.47 0.38 13.68
N PRO A 215 -7.67 0.16 14.24
CA PRO A 215 -8.95 0.23 13.53
C PRO A 215 -9.39 1.67 13.22
N ARG A 216 -8.62 2.42 12.41
CA ARG A 216 -8.91 3.83 12.12
C ARG A 216 -10.20 4.05 11.33
N TYR A 217 -10.46 3.22 10.33
CA TYR A 217 -11.52 3.48 9.34
C TYR A 217 -12.60 2.41 9.27
N ASN A 218 -12.65 1.51 10.24
CA ASN A 218 -13.60 0.39 10.26
C ASN A 218 -13.53 -0.50 8.99
N ILE A 219 -12.39 -0.46 8.28
CA ILE A 219 -12.12 -1.23 7.09
C ILE A 219 -11.59 -2.60 7.49
N GLY A 220 -12.25 -3.65 6.99
CA GLY A 220 -11.74 -4.99 7.14
C GLY A 220 -11.53 -5.44 8.58
N LYS A 221 -12.59 -5.44 9.42
CA LYS A 221 -12.50 -6.06 10.76
C LYS A 221 -11.86 -7.44 10.66
N PRO A 222 -11.00 -7.84 11.63
CA PRO A 222 -10.44 -9.17 11.62
C PRO A 222 -11.58 -10.20 11.65
N VAL A 223 -11.63 -11.03 10.61
CA VAL A 223 -12.65 -12.07 10.52
C VAL A 223 -12.08 -13.35 11.09
N MET A 224 -12.72 -13.91 12.09
CA MET A 224 -12.36 -15.19 12.74
C MET A 224 -11.02 -15.20 13.49
N VAL A 225 -10.32 -14.07 13.62
CA VAL A 225 -9.07 -13.97 14.41
C VAL A 225 -9.10 -12.70 15.26
N LEU A 226 -8.47 -12.75 16.42
CA LEU A 226 -8.25 -11.59 17.27
C LEU A 226 -6.81 -11.13 17.13
N PRO A 227 -6.53 -9.81 17.05
CA PRO A 227 -5.16 -9.31 17.09
C PRO A 227 -4.47 -9.70 18.41
N SER A 228 -3.16 -9.55 18.50
CA SER A 228 -2.50 -9.63 19.80
C SER A 228 -2.86 -8.44 20.66
N ILE A 229 -2.84 -7.25 20.08
CA ILE A 229 -3.28 -5.99 20.69
C ILE A 229 -4.10 -5.15 19.71
N GLU A 230 -4.99 -4.34 20.25
CA GLU A 230 -5.74 -3.29 19.55
C GLU A 230 -5.31 -1.94 20.10
N LEU A 231 -4.96 -1.03 19.20
CA LEU A 231 -4.49 0.31 19.49
C LEU A 231 -5.58 1.33 19.15
N LEU A 232 -5.72 2.38 19.94
CA LEU A 232 -6.55 3.54 19.62
C LEU A 232 -5.80 4.53 18.73
N ALA A 233 -4.48 4.60 18.92
CA ALA A 233 -3.58 5.46 18.16
C ALA A 233 -2.21 4.78 18.02
N VAL A 234 -1.50 5.04 16.93
CA VAL A 234 -0.23 4.36 16.63
C VAL A 234 0.86 4.70 17.64
N GLU A 235 0.81 5.87 18.23
CA GLU A 235 1.73 6.35 19.27
C GLU A 235 1.63 5.60 20.59
N GLU A 236 0.56 4.82 20.83
CA GLU A 236 0.48 3.92 21.99
C GLU A 236 1.58 2.84 21.97
N LEU A 237 2.15 2.55 20.78
CA LEU A 237 3.29 1.64 20.67
C LEU A 237 4.52 2.13 21.46
N ALA A 238 4.75 3.43 21.53
CA ALA A 238 5.84 3.98 22.33
C ALA A 238 5.68 3.64 23.82
N GLN A 239 4.44 3.75 24.34
CA GLN A 239 4.13 3.41 25.73
C GLN A 239 4.28 1.91 26.02
N LEU A 240 4.08 1.06 25.00
CA LEU A 240 4.15 -0.40 25.14
C LEU A 240 5.58 -0.92 25.05
N LEU A 241 6.41 -0.33 24.17
CA LEU A 241 7.65 -0.93 23.68
C LEU A 241 8.91 -0.18 24.08
N LEU A 242 8.77 1.06 24.53
CA LEU A 242 9.91 1.85 24.99
C LEU A 242 10.00 1.82 26.52
N PRO A 243 11.23 1.89 27.08
CA PRO A 243 11.44 1.90 28.53
C PRO A 243 10.90 3.15 29.23
#